data_73da11270c5a536bb05769b68381c504
#
_entry.id   73da11270c5a536bb05769b68381c504
#
_cell.length_a   1.000
_cell.length_b   1.000
_cell.length_c   1.000
_cell.angle_alpha   90.00
_cell.angle_beta   90.00
_cell.angle_gamma   90.00
#
_symmetry.space_group_name_H-M   'P 1'
#
loop_
_entity.id
_entity.type
_entity.pdbx_description
1 polymer ?
#
loop_
_entity_poly.entity_id
_entity_poly.type
_entity_poly.pdbx_seq_one_letter_code
_entity_poly.pdbx_strand_id
1 'polypeptide(L)'
;MKFPTFAGSEYDKKYALLDDTGRHVATGKEEDKHMWRVPTLRNVALTAPYFHNGQVPTLEEAVQVMAKTQLNKTIEPAQLKDVVAFLTSLGGDFPAQTMPRLPMTTGVSIVPAVDPHLPTNPVGH
;
A
#
# COMPACT_ATOMS: atom_id res chain seq x y z
N MET A 1 6.99 -4.11 11.08
CA MET A 1 7.97 -4.85 10.22
C MET A 1 8.94 -3.84 9.64
N LYS A 2 10.22 -4.11 9.71
CA LYS A 2 11.25 -3.30 9.03
C LYS A 2 11.32 -3.72 7.56
N PHE A 3 11.27 -2.75 6.64
CA PHE A 3 11.39 -3.01 5.20
C PHE A 3 12.16 -1.87 4.50
N PRO A 4 13.15 -2.14 3.71
CA PRO A 4 13.81 -3.43 3.51
C PRO A 4 14.65 -3.86 4.73
N THR A 5 14.76 -5.16 5.00
CA THR A 5 15.65 -5.70 6.06
C THR A 5 17.09 -5.77 5.57
N PHE A 6 17.27 -6.19 4.32
CA PHE A 6 18.55 -6.25 3.63
C PHE A 6 18.61 -5.17 2.56
N ALA A 7 19.07 -3.98 2.94
CA ALA A 7 19.28 -2.88 2.02
C ALA A 7 20.54 -3.11 1.14
N GLY A 8 20.63 -2.38 0.02
CA GLY A 8 21.76 -2.44 -0.90
C GLY A 8 21.51 -3.30 -2.14
N SER A 9 20.28 -3.79 -2.32
CA SER A 9 19.89 -4.51 -3.53
C SER A 9 19.69 -3.54 -4.71
N GLU A 10 19.74 -4.07 -5.94
CA GLU A 10 19.39 -3.31 -7.14
C GLU A 10 17.95 -2.76 -7.10
N TYR A 11 17.08 -3.47 -6.40
CA TYR A 11 15.67 -3.08 -6.25
C TYR A 11 15.48 -1.83 -5.40
N ASP A 12 16.37 -1.54 -4.45
CA ASP A 12 16.29 -0.35 -3.60
C ASP A 12 16.34 0.93 -4.42
N LYS A 13 17.24 0.94 -5.45
CA LYS A 13 17.34 2.06 -6.39
C LYS A 13 16.25 2.04 -7.44
N LYS A 14 15.96 0.85 -8.01
CA LYS A 14 14.97 0.68 -9.08
C LYS A 14 13.58 1.13 -8.64
N TYR A 15 13.21 0.86 -7.39
CA TYR A 15 11.87 1.14 -6.86
C TYR A 15 11.85 2.17 -5.72
N ALA A 16 12.93 2.90 -5.51
CA ALA A 16 13.02 3.95 -4.49
C ALA A 16 12.53 3.49 -3.09
N LEU A 17 12.90 2.27 -2.68
CA LEU A 17 12.37 1.62 -1.49
C LEU A 17 12.81 2.28 -0.18
N LEU A 18 13.87 3.07 -0.21
CA LEU A 18 14.45 3.74 0.95
C LEU A 18 14.07 5.23 1.05
N ASP A 19 13.40 5.77 0.05
CA ASP A 19 13.09 7.21 -0.01
C ASP A 19 12.04 7.58 1.05
N ASP A 20 11.13 6.67 1.38
CA ASP A 20 10.15 6.85 2.42
C ASP A 20 10.61 6.17 3.71
N THR A 21 10.66 6.92 4.80
CA THR A 21 11.09 6.43 6.11
C THR A 21 9.98 5.83 6.96
N GLY A 22 8.77 5.73 6.42
CA GLY A 22 7.64 5.06 7.06
C GLY A 22 7.23 5.69 8.37
N ARG A 23 7.08 4.87 9.42
CA ARG A 23 6.62 5.31 10.74
C ARG A 23 7.48 6.44 11.35
N HIS A 24 8.74 6.55 10.97
CA HIS A 24 9.63 7.61 11.40
C HIS A 24 9.07 9.01 11.08
N VAL A 25 8.37 9.18 9.96
CA VAL A 25 7.75 10.47 9.59
C VAL A 25 6.77 10.95 10.67
N ALA A 26 6.06 10.03 11.29
CA ALA A 26 5.07 10.35 12.32
C ALA A 26 5.68 10.46 13.73
N THR A 27 6.69 9.67 14.04
CA THR A 27 7.23 9.57 15.42
C THR A 27 8.51 10.36 15.65
N GLY A 28 9.29 10.63 14.59
CA GLY A 28 10.60 11.26 14.68
C GLY A 28 11.69 10.41 15.32
N LYS A 29 11.39 9.13 15.66
CA LYS A 29 12.34 8.23 16.33
C LYS A 29 13.17 7.46 15.32
N GLU A 30 14.49 7.43 15.49
CA GLU A 30 15.40 6.69 14.60
C GLU A 30 15.09 5.19 14.52
N GLU A 31 14.65 4.59 15.62
CA GLU A 31 14.25 3.17 15.68
C GLU A 31 13.05 2.84 14.79
N ASP A 32 12.22 3.84 14.47
CA ASP A 32 11.04 3.72 13.62
C ASP A 32 11.32 3.91 12.11
N LYS A 33 12.57 4.18 11.73
CA LYS A 33 12.95 4.28 10.31
C LYS A 33 12.68 2.98 9.57
N HIS A 34 11.99 3.11 8.43
CA HIS A 34 11.59 1.99 7.58
C HIS A 34 10.73 0.94 8.30
N MET A 35 10.02 1.35 9.35
CA MET A 35 9.04 0.51 10.02
C MET A 35 7.67 0.68 9.40
N TRP A 36 7.08 -0.46 9.01
CA TRP A 36 5.80 -0.54 8.33
C TRP A 36 4.83 -1.48 9.03
N ARG A 37 3.53 -1.21 8.89
CA ARG A 37 2.52 -2.18 9.28
C ARG A 37 2.57 -3.37 8.33
N VAL A 38 2.45 -4.59 8.85
CA VAL A 38 2.33 -5.79 8.03
C VAL A 38 0.94 -5.81 7.39
N PRO A 39 0.84 -5.74 6.05
CA PRO A 39 -0.45 -5.81 5.37
C PRO A 39 -0.98 -7.24 5.33
N THR A 40 -2.28 -7.38 5.13
CA THR A 40 -2.87 -8.67 4.79
C THR A 40 -2.50 -9.08 3.36
N LEU A 41 -2.36 -10.39 3.14
CA LEU A 41 -2.17 -10.95 1.79
C LEU A 41 -3.48 -11.37 1.12
N ARG A 42 -4.61 -11.18 1.81
CA ARG A 42 -5.93 -11.46 1.23
C ARG A 42 -6.18 -10.56 0.03
N ASN A 43 -6.57 -11.16 -1.10
CA ASN A 43 -6.81 -10.48 -2.38
C ASN A 43 -5.57 -9.73 -2.93
N VAL A 44 -4.38 -10.09 -2.51
CA VAL A 44 -3.15 -9.40 -2.91
C VAL A 44 -2.94 -9.37 -4.43
N ALA A 45 -3.39 -10.40 -5.15
CA ALA A 45 -3.30 -10.45 -6.61
C ALA A 45 -4.10 -9.33 -7.32
N LEU A 46 -5.08 -8.72 -6.63
CA LEU A 46 -5.94 -7.67 -7.18
C LEU A 46 -5.53 -6.25 -6.76
N THR A 47 -4.49 -6.11 -5.95
CA THR A 47 -4.11 -4.83 -5.32
C THR A 47 -2.88 -4.18 -5.94
N ALA A 48 -2.52 -4.52 -7.17
CA ALA A 48 -1.45 -3.83 -7.89
C ALA A 48 -1.75 -2.31 -8.01
N PRO A 49 -0.76 -1.43 -7.99
CA PRO A 49 0.67 -1.68 -7.81
C PRO A 49 1.05 -1.94 -6.34
N TYR A 50 2.20 -2.58 -6.15
CA TYR A 50 2.63 -3.10 -4.85
C TYR A 50 3.60 -2.18 -4.10
N PHE A 51 3.78 -2.47 -2.79
CA PHE A 51 4.55 -1.74 -1.80
C PHE A 51 3.97 -0.37 -1.43
N HIS A 52 4.56 0.24 -0.41
CA HIS A 52 4.11 1.51 0.17
C HIS A 52 4.12 2.68 -0.84
N ASN A 53 4.98 2.65 -1.82
CA ASN A 53 5.11 3.69 -2.85
C ASN A 53 4.46 3.32 -4.20
N GLY A 54 3.88 2.13 -4.32
CA GLY A 54 3.20 1.69 -5.54
C GLY A 54 4.10 1.58 -6.78
N GLN A 55 5.39 1.38 -6.59
CA GLN A 55 6.35 1.37 -7.71
C GLN A 55 6.49 0.01 -8.40
N VAL A 56 6.00 -1.06 -7.78
CA VAL A 56 6.13 -2.41 -8.34
C VAL A 56 4.82 -2.84 -9.01
N PRO A 57 4.81 -2.97 -10.35
CA PRO A 57 3.57 -3.12 -11.11
C PRO A 57 2.99 -4.54 -11.06
N THR A 58 3.80 -5.56 -10.87
CA THR A 58 3.37 -6.97 -10.96
C THR A 58 3.59 -7.75 -9.68
N LEU A 59 2.78 -8.78 -9.46
CA LEU A 59 2.87 -9.64 -8.30
C LEU A 59 4.17 -10.46 -8.30
N GLU A 60 4.59 -10.94 -9.46
CA GLU A 60 5.84 -11.67 -9.64
C GLU A 60 7.05 -10.84 -9.22
N GLU A 61 7.09 -9.60 -9.68
CA GLU A 61 8.16 -8.66 -9.32
C GLU A 61 8.13 -8.34 -7.82
N ALA A 62 6.93 -8.17 -7.24
CA ALA A 62 6.78 -7.95 -5.81
C ALA A 62 7.32 -9.11 -4.97
N VAL A 63 7.08 -10.35 -5.38
CA VAL A 63 7.61 -11.55 -4.71
C VAL A 63 9.13 -11.60 -4.80
N GLN A 64 9.71 -11.31 -5.96
CA GLN A 64 11.17 -11.27 -6.14
C GLN A 64 11.80 -10.19 -5.26
N VAL A 65 11.23 -8.99 -5.24
CA VAL A 65 11.69 -7.88 -4.40
C VAL A 65 11.65 -8.28 -2.93
N MET A 66 10.54 -8.87 -2.45
CA MET A 66 10.41 -9.32 -1.07
C MET A 66 11.41 -10.41 -0.71
N ALA A 67 11.63 -11.38 -1.58
CA ALA A 67 12.63 -12.42 -1.35
C ALA A 67 14.04 -11.85 -1.21
N LYS A 68 14.38 -10.89 -2.05
CA LYS A 68 15.70 -10.26 -2.01
C LYS A 68 15.86 -9.34 -0.81
N THR A 69 14.91 -8.47 -0.56
CA THR A 69 15.01 -7.41 0.46
C THR A 69 14.71 -7.88 1.87
N GLN A 70 13.91 -8.95 2.04
CA GLN A 70 13.55 -9.49 3.37
C GLN A 70 14.36 -10.73 3.76
N LEU A 71 14.70 -11.58 2.80
CA LEU A 71 15.34 -12.87 3.05
C LEU A 71 16.77 -12.95 2.47
N ASN A 72 17.18 -11.94 1.70
CA ASN A 72 18.42 -11.93 0.92
C ASN A 72 18.56 -13.19 0.04
N LYS A 73 17.44 -13.66 -0.50
CA LYS A 73 17.39 -14.85 -1.37
C LYS A 73 16.98 -14.48 -2.79
N THR A 74 17.47 -15.22 -3.75
CA THR A 74 16.99 -15.20 -5.13
C THR A 74 16.07 -16.40 -5.30
N ILE A 75 14.87 -16.15 -5.84
CA ILE A 75 13.87 -17.21 -6.08
C ILE A 75 14.05 -17.72 -7.52
N GLU A 76 14.09 -19.04 -7.66
CA GLU A 76 14.07 -19.70 -8.96
C GLU A 76 12.72 -19.48 -9.67
N PRO A 77 12.67 -19.41 -11.02
CA PRO A 77 11.44 -19.17 -11.76
C PRO A 77 10.31 -20.15 -11.45
N ALA A 78 10.62 -21.41 -11.19
CA ALA A 78 9.64 -22.41 -10.81
C ALA A 78 9.01 -22.11 -9.43
N GLN A 79 9.83 -21.77 -8.45
CA GLN A 79 9.39 -21.39 -7.10
C GLN A 79 8.58 -20.09 -7.14
N LEU A 80 9.00 -19.13 -7.96
CA LEU A 80 8.28 -17.87 -8.15
C LEU A 80 6.85 -18.15 -8.63
N LYS A 81 6.70 -19.01 -9.63
CA LYS A 81 5.40 -19.40 -10.18
C LYS A 81 4.51 -20.04 -9.11
N ASP A 82 5.06 -20.91 -8.29
CA ASP A 82 4.33 -21.56 -7.21
C ASP A 82 3.87 -20.57 -6.14
N VAL A 83 4.72 -19.65 -5.74
CA VAL A 83 4.38 -18.59 -4.77
C VAL A 83 3.29 -17.67 -5.33
N VAL A 84 3.40 -17.25 -6.58
CA VAL A 84 2.38 -16.41 -7.25
C VAL A 84 1.05 -17.15 -7.34
N ALA A 85 1.06 -18.42 -7.69
CA ALA A 85 -0.16 -19.26 -7.71
C ALA A 85 -0.80 -19.34 -6.33
N PHE A 86 -0.02 -19.54 -5.28
CA PHE A 86 -0.50 -19.54 -3.91
C PHE A 86 -1.12 -18.19 -3.53
N LEU A 87 -0.44 -17.08 -3.79
CA LEU A 87 -0.94 -15.73 -3.48
C LEU A 87 -2.22 -15.40 -4.26
N THR A 88 -2.33 -15.87 -5.48
CA THR A 88 -3.56 -15.74 -6.29
C THR A 88 -4.72 -16.52 -5.67
N SER A 89 -4.46 -17.69 -5.07
CA SER A 89 -5.48 -18.50 -4.39
C SER A 89 -6.05 -17.85 -3.12
N LEU A 90 -5.37 -16.84 -2.57
CA LEU A 90 -5.85 -16.06 -1.42
C LEU A 90 -6.92 -15.03 -1.82
N GLY A 91 -7.24 -14.93 -3.09
CA GLY A 91 -8.35 -14.15 -3.60
C GLY A 91 -9.69 -14.81 -3.26
N GLY A 92 -10.69 -13.98 -2.96
CA GLY A 92 -12.08 -14.41 -2.81
C GLY A 92 -12.98 -13.54 -3.69
N ASP A 93 -14.21 -13.99 -3.88
CA ASP A 93 -15.22 -13.19 -4.56
C ASP A 93 -15.51 -11.93 -3.77
N PHE A 94 -15.54 -10.79 -4.45
CA PHE A 94 -16.02 -9.57 -3.83
C PHE A 94 -17.52 -9.70 -3.60
N PRO A 95 -18.02 -9.45 -2.39
CA PRO A 95 -19.45 -9.38 -2.17
C PRO A 95 -20.03 -8.29 -3.08
N ALA A 96 -21.20 -8.53 -3.66
CA ALA A 96 -21.90 -7.54 -4.45
C ALA A 96 -22.12 -6.28 -3.59
N GLN A 97 -21.48 -5.20 -3.98
CA GLN A 97 -21.62 -3.93 -3.28
C GLN A 97 -22.70 -3.12 -3.97
N THR A 98 -23.76 -2.82 -3.22
CA THR A 98 -24.73 -1.83 -3.66
C THR A 98 -24.15 -0.46 -3.31
N MET A 99 -23.73 0.29 -4.32
CA MET A 99 -23.31 1.66 -4.11
C MET A 99 -24.48 2.49 -3.57
N PRO A 100 -24.29 3.23 -2.46
CA PRO A 100 -25.31 4.14 -2.00
C PRO A 100 -25.59 5.16 -3.10
N ARG A 101 -26.85 5.29 -3.47
CA ARG A 101 -27.25 6.34 -4.42
C ARG A 101 -27.21 7.68 -3.72
N LEU A 102 -26.52 8.63 -4.33
CA LEU A 102 -26.63 10.02 -3.89
C LEU A 102 -28.09 10.50 -4.03
N PRO A 103 -28.55 11.38 -3.14
CA PRO A 103 -29.88 11.99 -3.29
C PRO A 103 -30.04 12.60 -4.68
N MET A 104 -31.08 12.18 -5.38
CA MET A 104 -31.36 12.62 -6.77
C MET A 104 -31.98 14.04 -6.84
N THR A 105 -32.06 14.73 -5.73
CA THR A 105 -32.68 16.07 -5.70
C THR A 105 -31.67 17.09 -6.22
N THR A 106 -31.91 17.54 -7.43
CA THR A 106 -31.11 18.59 -8.08
C THR A 106 -31.13 19.87 -7.24
N GLY A 107 -29.98 20.44 -6.95
CA GLY A 107 -29.87 21.70 -6.21
C GLY A 107 -29.78 21.57 -4.70
N VAL A 108 -29.83 20.34 -4.16
CA VAL A 108 -29.60 20.11 -2.72
C VAL A 108 -28.16 19.63 -2.52
N SER A 109 -27.36 20.40 -1.82
CA SER A 109 -26.03 19.98 -1.36
C SER A 109 -26.19 19.03 -0.18
N ILE A 110 -25.49 17.88 -0.24
CA ILE A 110 -25.35 16.97 0.91
C ILE A 110 -24.32 17.49 1.93
N VAL A 111 -23.57 18.53 1.56
CA VAL A 111 -22.65 19.23 2.47
C VAL A 111 -23.48 20.29 3.20
N PRO A 112 -23.46 20.31 4.56
CA PRO A 112 -24.15 21.36 5.32
C PRO A 112 -23.69 22.73 4.84
N ALA A 113 -24.63 23.65 4.63
CA ALA A 113 -24.28 25.05 4.33
C ALA A 113 -23.38 25.58 5.44
N VAL A 114 -22.25 26.21 5.06
CA VAL A 114 -21.38 26.86 6.03
C VAL A 114 -22.17 27.98 6.66
N ASP A 115 -22.38 27.92 7.97
CA ASP A 115 -23.01 29.00 8.71
C ASP A 115 -22.10 30.23 8.63
N PRO A 116 -22.57 31.35 8.04
CA PRO A 116 -21.75 32.54 7.89
C PRO A 116 -21.37 33.19 9.24
N HIS A 117 -22.01 32.76 10.33
CA HIS A 117 -21.71 33.21 11.70
C HIS A 117 -20.73 32.31 12.45
N LEU A 118 -20.41 31.16 11.91
CA LEU A 118 -19.34 30.34 12.47
C LEU A 118 -17.98 30.91 12.00
N PRO A 119 -17.02 31.08 12.93
CA PRO A 119 -15.67 31.46 12.53
C PRO A 119 -15.16 30.43 11.52
N THR A 120 -14.86 30.88 10.33
CA THR A 120 -14.15 30.05 9.36
C THR A 120 -12.85 29.70 10.00
N ASN A 121 -12.76 28.46 10.46
CA ASN A 121 -11.49 27.94 10.91
C ASN A 121 -10.57 27.97 9.69
N PRO A 122 -9.50 28.78 9.70
CA PRO A 122 -8.56 28.72 8.60
C PRO A 122 -8.08 27.28 8.56
N VAL A 123 -8.36 26.61 7.45
CA VAL A 123 -7.91 25.23 7.25
C VAL A 123 -6.40 25.27 7.43
N GLY A 124 -5.96 24.79 8.57
CA GLY A 124 -4.54 24.61 8.82
C GLY A 124 -4.05 23.58 7.81
N HIS A 125 -3.14 24.02 6.99
CA HIS A 125 -2.48 23.14 6.05
C HIS A 125 -1.42 22.31 6.73
#